data_78f82e24e920b3d536c97bae7ba90ac4
#
_entry.id   78f82e24e920b3d536c97bae7ba90ac4
#
_cell.length_a   1.000
_cell.length_b   1.000
_cell.length_c   1.000
_cell.angle_alpha   90.00
_cell.angle_beta   90.00
_cell.angle_gamma   90.00
#
_symmetry.space_group_name_H-M   'P 1'
#
loop_
_entity.id
_entity.type
_entity.pdbx_description
1 polymer ?
#
loop_
_entity_poly.entity_id
_entity_poly.type
_entity_poly.pdbx_seq_one_letter_code
_entity_poly.pdbx_strand_id
1 'polypeptide(L)'
;MKRLKSFLFIVAATVLHLAVTAQSVQFKLPKYEKFTLKNGLTVYLMEQHEVPMVNVSVILPAGAIYDGQQYGLASLTATALKHGTKSMSKSVLEEELDFIGASLNTYASKESAGLSAKFAAKDADKVLSIVRDVLISPVFDAREFEKEKQRTLVGLEQAKESPRSVIDDYYSGMLYAGHVYSNPVSGRISTVGKITVEDVKKFYNSFYMPNGAAIAVVGDFNPKDMKAKLTSLFSNWAKGAAPSDVANKPVTNPIGAQVLLVNKDDARETTFYIGGPGIKRSNPDYVAVEVINTILGGRFTSWLNDELRVNTGLTYGARSNFSPLKNAGTFQISTFTATKNTEAAMDKALEVYNRLHTKGIDEATLTSAKNYVKGQFPPRYETSGQLASLLTQMFWYGFDESFINNFQKTVDELTADKAKEIVAKYFPKNNLQFVMVGKAEEVRKIAAKYGKVTEVQIKDDGVVKAF
;
A
#
# COMPACT_ATOMS: atom_id res chain seq x y z
N MET A 1 -45.64 39.04 -27.99
CA MET A 1 -44.53 39.43 -27.09
C MET A 1 -44.75 39.05 -25.58
N LYS A 2 -45.93 39.19 -25.01
CA LYS A 2 -46.17 38.80 -23.58
C LYS A 2 -46.03 37.29 -23.32
N ARG A 3 -46.48 36.42 -24.19
CA ARG A 3 -46.38 34.96 -24.02
C ARG A 3 -44.93 34.41 -24.16
N LEU A 4 -44.07 35.07 -24.94
CA LEU A 4 -42.67 34.69 -25.08
C LEU A 4 -41.83 35.03 -23.86
N LYS A 5 -42.14 36.16 -23.18
CA LYS A 5 -41.50 36.57 -21.92
C LYS A 5 -41.85 35.64 -20.74
N SER A 6 -43.12 35.16 -20.70
CA SER A 6 -43.52 34.18 -19.68
C SER A 6 -42.85 32.81 -19.85
N PHE A 7 -42.63 32.36 -21.11
CA PHE A 7 -41.94 31.10 -21.38
C PHE A 7 -40.45 31.16 -21.01
N LEU A 8 -39.78 32.30 -21.28
CA LEU A 8 -38.39 32.52 -20.87
C LEU A 8 -38.25 32.56 -19.35
N PHE A 9 -39.22 33.12 -18.61
CA PHE A 9 -39.17 33.15 -17.14
C PHE A 9 -39.38 31.79 -16.51
N ILE A 10 -40.21 30.91 -17.10
CA ILE A 10 -40.44 29.55 -16.61
C ILE A 10 -39.19 28.67 -16.88
N VAL A 11 -38.57 28.81 -18.06
CA VAL A 11 -37.33 28.09 -18.41
C VAL A 11 -36.17 28.54 -17.53
N ALA A 12 -36.04 29.85 -17.21
CA ALA A 12 -35.01 30.35 -16.30
C ALA A 12 -35.23 29.90 -14.85
N ALA A 13 -36.49 29.83 -14.39
CA ALA A 13 -36.83 29.33 -13.07
C ALA A 13 -36.58 27.82 -12.90
N THR A 14 -36.84 27.00 -13.96
CA THR A 14 -36.54 25.55 -13.95
C THR A 14 -35.04 25.27 -14.01
N VAL A 15 -34.26 26.05 -14.75
CA VAL A 15 -32.81 25.93 -14.79
C VAL A 15 -32.17 26.34 -13.45
N LEU A 16 -32.70 27.37 -12.77
CA LEU A 16 -32.26 27.76 -11.43
C LEU A 16 -32.59 26.70 -10.36
N HIS A 17 -33.70 25.98 -10.47
CA HIS A 17 -34.05 24.92 -9.52
C HIS A 17 -33.23 23.63 -9.71
N LEU A 18 -32.73 23.35 -10.91
CA LEU A 18 -31.83 22.21 -11.19
C LEU A 18 -30.38 22.48 -10.69
N ALA A 19 -30.01 23.72 -10.45
CA ALA A 19 -28.68 24.08 -9.95
C ALA A 19 -28.53 23.98 -8.42
N VAL A 20 -29.61 23.73 -7.67
CA VAL A 20 -29.61 23.87 -6.18
C VAL A 20 -29.53 22.52 -5.45
N THR A 21 -29.52 21.37 -6.11
CA THR A 21 -29.57 20.06 -5.40
C THR A 21 -28.48 19.07 -5.73
N ALA A 22 -27.33 19.52 -6.15
CA ALA A 22 -26.13 18.67 -6.06
C ALA A 22 -25.57 18.75 -4.61
N GLN A 23 -26.39 18.40 -3.60
CA GLN A 23 -25.85 18.01 -2.32
C GLN A 23 -24.95 16.80 -2.59
N SER A 24 -23.65 16.98 -2.40
CA SER A 24 -22.71 15.86 -2.44
C SER A 24 -23.19 14.83 -1.42
N VAL A 25 -23.76 13.72 -1.92
CA VAL A 25 -24.16 12.62 -1.04
C VAL A 25 -22.90 12.20 -0.28
N GLN A 26 -22.92 12.41 1.03
CA GLN A 26 -21.82 12.03 1.88
C GLN A 26 -21.72 10.49 1.86
N PHE A 27 -20.57 9.97 1.42
CA PHE A 27 -20.33 8.53 1.49
C PHE A 27 -20.39 8.07 2.94
N LYS A 28 -21.12 6.99 3.17
CA LYS A 28 -21.18 6.30 4.45
C LYS A 28 -20.89 4.83 4.27
N LEU A 29 -20.07 4.29 5.16
CA LEU A 29 -19.79 2.86 5.16
C LEU A 29 -21.10 2.07 5.38
N PRO A 30 -21.41 1.06 4.55
CA PRO A 30 -22.55 0.17 4.78
C PRO A 30 -22.47 -0.51 6.15
N LYS A 31 -23.63 -0.92 6.67
CA LYS A 31 -23.70 -1.63 7.96
C LYS A 31 -22.93 -2.94 7.90
N TYR A 32 -22.24 -3.26 8.98
CA TYR A 32 -21.52 -4.51 9.13
C TYR A 32 -21.65 -5.05 10.56
N GLU A 33 -21.53 -6.38 10.72
CA GLU A 33 -21.41 -7.03 12.02
C GLU A 33 -19.92 -7.29 12.31
N LYS A 34 -19.49 -7.02 13.56
CA LYS A 34 -18.15 -7.34 14.07
C LYS A 34 -18.27 -8.21 15.31
N PHE A 35 -17.59 -9.35 15.34
CA PHE A 35 -17.50 -10.20 16.52
C PHE A 35 -16.14 -10.90 16.59
N THR A 36 -15.83 -11.49 17.74
CA THR A 36 -14.58 -12.21 17.95
C THR A 36 -14.89 -13.65 18.37
N LEU A 37 -14.26 -14.62 17.72
CA LEU A 37 -14.36 -16.02 18.09
C LEU A 37 -13.59 -16.29 19.41
N LYS A 38 -13.91 -17.41 20.09
CA LYS A 38 -13.24 -17.79 21.36
C LYS A 38 -11.73 -17.94 21.22
N ASN A 39 -11.24 -18.25 20.02
CA ASN A 39 -9.81 -18.36 19.72
C ASN A 39 -9.15 -17.01 19.40
N GLY A 40 -9.88 -15.89 19.43
CA GLY A 40 -9.36 -14.55 19.23
C GLY A 40 -9.40 -14.03 17.79
N LEU A 41 -9.89 -14.83 16.82
CA LEU A 41 -10.10 -14.35 15.45
C LEU A 41 -11.21 -13.30 15.42
N THR A 42 -10.93 -12.12 14.92
CA THR A 42 -11.92 -11.07 14.68
C THR A 42 -12.59 -11.29 13.33
N VAL A 43 -13.91 -11.25 13.30
CA VAL A 43 -14.72 -11.47 12.09
C VAL A 43 -15.55 -10.24 11.79
N TYR A 44 -15.55 -9.83 10.53
CA TYR A 44 -16.42 -8.78 9.98
C TYR A 44 -17.34 -9.40 8.93
N LEU A 45 -18.62 -9.11 8.99
CA LEU A 45 -19.63 -9.52 8.01
C LEU A 45 -20.34 -8.28 7.48
N MET A 46 -20.41 -8.14 6.17
CA MET A 46 -21.16 -7.09 5.49
C MET A 46 -21.95 -7.71 4.33
N GLU A 47 -23.27 -7.77 4.47
CA GLU A 47 -24.13 -8.29 3.40
C GLU A 47 -24.31 -7.24 2.30
N GLN A 48 -24.26 -7.69 1.04
CA GLN A 48 -24.51 -6.91 -0.16
C GLN A 48 -25.12 -7.80 -1.25
N HIS A 49 -26.29 -7.47 -1.74
CA HIS A 49 -27.08 -8.31 -2.63
C HIS A 49 -27.12 -7.83 -4.09
N GLU A 50 -26.38 -6.74 -4.43
CA GLU A 50 -26.38 -6.17 -5.78
C GLU A 50 -25.78 -7.13 -6.82
N VAL A 51 -24.83 -7.97 -6.40
CA VAL A 51 -24.19 -8.97 -7.26
C VAL A 51 -24.06 -10.26 -6.45
N PRO A 52 -24.40 -11.44 -7.02
CA PRO A 52 -24.35 -12.72 -6.31
C PRO A 52 -22.91 -13.24 -6.14
N MET A 53 -22.07 -12.43 -5.53
CA MET A 53 -20.65 -12.68 -5.31
C MET A 53 -20.29 -12.50 -3.84
N VAL A 54 -19.30 -13.25 -3.38
CA VAL A 54 -18.70 -13.11 -2.04
C VAL A 54 -17.22 -12.84 -2.16
N ASN A 55 -16.74 -11.90 -1.37
CA ASN A 55 -15.33 -11.56 -1.23
C ASN A 55 -14.87 -11.79 0.21
N VAL A 56 -13.71 -12.40 0.36
CA VAL A 56 -13.05 -12.66 1.63
C VAL A 56 -11.72 -11.90 1.66
N SER A 57 -11.43 -11.24 2.76
CA SER A 57 -10.11 -10.68 3.07
C SER A 57 -9.67 -11.18 4.44
N VAL A 58 -8.44 -11.66 4.53
CA VAL A 58 -7.81 -12.09 5.79
C VAL A 58 -6.53 -11.31 5.98
N ILE A 59 -6.27 -10.85 7.20
CA ILE A 59 -5.02 -10.20 7.59
C ILE A 59 -4.45 -10.83 8.86
N LEU A 60 -3.14 -11.06 8.85
CA LEU A 60 -2.39 -11.69 9.93
C LEU A 60 -1.10 -10.90 10.24
N PRO A 61 -0.62 -10.91 11.48
CA PRO A 61 0.66 -10.30 11.86
C PRO A 61 1.84 -11.20 11.47
N ALA A 62 2.06 -11.39 10.17
CA ALA A 62 3.06 -12.29 9.60
C ALA A 62 3.84 -11.63 8.43
N GLY A 63 4.21 -10.36 8.59
CA GLY A 63 4.93 -9.60 7.58
C GLY A 63 6.44 -9.74 7.65
N ALA A 64 7.14 -9.12 6.68
CA ALA A 64 8.60 -9.16 6.54
C ALA A 64 9.36 -8.56 7.75
N ILE A 65 8.71 -7.76 8.62
CA ILE A 65 9.29 -7.31 9.89
C ILE A 65 9.71 -8.48 10.79
N TYR A 66 9.17 -9.67 10.59
CA TYR A 66 9.46 -10.88 11.35
C TYR A 66 10.47 -11.81 10.67
N ASP A 67 11.00 -11.45 9.52
CA ASP A 67 11.98 -12.28 8.76
C ASP A 67 13.32 -12.46 9.50
N GLY A 68 13.60 -11.64 10.49
CA GLY A 68 14.92 -11.62 11.14
C GLY A 68 16.03 -11.31 10.13
N GLN A 69 16.93 -12.28 9.90
CA GLN A 69 17.97 -12.18 8.88
C GLN A 69 17.65 -12.99 7.61
N GLN A 70 16.49 -13.65 7.56
CA GLN A 70 16.04 -14.47 6.43
C GLN A 70 15.08 -13.68 5.53
N TYR A 71 15.53 -12.53 5.02
CA TYR A 71 14.69 -11.65 4.20
C TYR A 71 14.01 -12.40 3.06
N GLY A 72 12.68 -12.24 2.95
CA GLY A 72 11.81 -12.94 1.99
C GLY A 72 11.09 -14.15 2.57
N LEU A 73 11.36 -14.52 3.84
CA LEU A 73 10.73 -15.69 4.49
C LEU A 73 9.21 -15.52 4.61
N ALA A 74 8.73 -14.34 5.03
CA ALA A 74 7.30 -14.04 5.09
C ALA A 74 6.62 -14.17 3.72
N SER A 75 7.26 -13.67 2.66
CA SER A 75 6.76 -13.74 1.28
C SER A 75 6.68 -15.17 0.78
N LEU A 76 7.76 -15.94 0.93
CA LEU A 76 7.79 -17.36 0.56
C LEU A 76 6.78 -18.19 1.38
N THR A 77 6.61 -17.88 2.67
CA THR A 77 5.60 -18.56 3.51
C THR A 77 4.19 -18.28 3.01
N ALA A 78 3.87 -17.01 2.73
CA ALA A 78 2.54 -16.64 2.21
C ALA A 78 2.23 -17.36 0.88
N THR A 79 3.20 -17.41 -0.04
CA THR A 79 3.03 -18.11 -1.33
C THR A 79 2.89 -19.61 -1.12
N ALA A 80 3.66 -20.20 -0.20
CA ALA A 80 3.68 -21.63 0.06
C ALA A 80 2.38 -22.18 0.70
N LEU A 81 1.51 -21.31 1.26
CA LEU A 81 0.18 -21.72 1.73
C LEU A 81 -0.64 -22.43 0.63
N LYS A 82 -0.44 -22.05 -0.63
CA LYS A 82 -1.14 -22.62 -1.78
C LYS A 82 -0.41 -23.82 -2.43
N HIS A 83 0.68 -24.30 -1.85
CA HIS A 83 1.38 -25.48 -2.37
C HIS A 83 0.71 -26.81 -2.03
N GLY A 84 -0.57 -26.76 -1.64
CA GLY A 84 -1.41 -27.86 -1.25
C GLY A 84 -1.82 -27.79 0.21
N THR A 85 -2.89 -28.50 0.52
CA THR A 85 -3.47 -28.65 1.86
C THR A 85 -3.51 -30.14 2.22
N LYS A 86 -3.88 -30.45 3.46
CA LYS A 86 -4.08 -31.86 3.86
C LYS A 86 -5.14 -32.58 3.02
N SER A 87 -6.09 -31.84 2.43
CA SER A 87 -7.21 -32.39 1.66
C SER A 87 -6.97 -32.36 0.14
N MET A 88 -6.07 -31.50 -0.38
CA MET A 88 -5.88 -31.28 -1.82
C MET A 88 -4.43 -31.02 -2.14
N SER A 89 -3.93 -31.61 -3.23
CA SER A 89 -2.65 -31.19 -3.83
C SER A 89 -2.80 -29.77 -4.43
N LYS A 90 -1.68 -29.12 -4.75
CA LYS A 90 -1.68 -27.81 -5.42
C LYS A 90 -2.48 -27.83 -6.73
N SER A 91 -2.26 -28.83 -7.57
CA SER A 91 -2.96 -28.95 -8.86
C SER A 91 -4.46 -29.11 -8.70
N VAL A 92 -4.91 -29.94 -7.74
CA VAL A 92 -6.35 -30.11 -7.44
C VAL A 92 -6.96 -28.82 -6.91
N LEU A 93 -6.24 -28.12 -6.03
CA LEU A 93 -6.71 -26.83 -5.48
C LEU A 93 -6.86 -25.78 -6.58
N GLU A 94 -5.91 -25.67 -7.50
CA GLU A 94 -5.95 -24.75 -8.64
C GLU A 94 -7.11 -25.13 -9.60
N GLU A 95 -7.23 -26.41 -9.96
CA GLU A 95 -8.30 -26.92 -10.83
C GLU A 95 -9.70 -26.68 -10.24
N GLU A 96 -9.88 -26.90 -8.95
CA GLU A 96 -11.16 -26.69 -8.26
C GLU A 96 -11.57 -25.21 -8.21
N LEU A 97 -10.63 -24.31 -8.02
CA LEU A 97 -10.88 -22.86 -8.06
C LEU A 97 -11.21 -22.40 -9.49
N ASP A 98 -10.42 -22.84 -10.46
CA ASP A 98 -10.60 -22.49 -11.87
C ASP A 98 -11.93 -23.00 -12.42
N PHE A 99 -12.33 -24.23 -12.05
CA PHE A 99 -13.60 -24.83 -12.48
C PHE A 99 -14.84 -24.01 -12.08
N ILE A 100 -14.81 -23.39 -10.91
CA ILE A 100 -15.92 -22.55 -10.41
C ILE A 100 -15.69 -21.05 -10.66
N GLY A 101 -14.62 -20.67 -11.33
CA GLY A 101 -14.26 -19.26 -11.58
C GLY A 101 -13.95 -18.47 -10.31
N ALA A 102 -13.48 -19.14 -9.26
CA ALA A 102 -13.07 -18.50 -8.01
C ALA A 102 -11.60 -18.09 -8.08
N SER A 103 -11.25 -17.01 -7.39
CA SER A 103 -9.86 -16.61 -7.20
C SER A 103 -9.48 -16.68 -5.71
N LEU A 104 -8.26 -17.16 -5.44
CA LEU A 104 -7.66 -17.16 -4.11
C LEU A 104 -6.21 -16.72 -4.22
N ASN A 105 -5.85 -15.64 -3.53
CA ASN A 105 -4.51 -15.08 -3.52
C ASN A 105 -4.00 -14.96 -2.09
N THR A 106 -2.71 -15.22 -1.91
CA THR A 106 -1.99 -15.01 -0.64
C THR A 106 -0.86 -14.04 -0.88
N TYR A 107 -0.54 -13.24 0.13
CA TYR A 107 0.51 -12.23 0.04
C TYR A 107 1.16 -11.98 1.40
N ALA A 108 2.37 -11.47 1.37
CA ALA A 108 2.97 -10.80 2.52
C ALA A 108 3.31 -9.36 2.14
N SER A 109 3.25 -8.50 3.14
CA SER A 109 3.67 -7.11 3.09
C SER A 109 4.78 -6.86 4.10
N LYS A 110 5.15 -5.61 4.30
CA LYS A 110 6.13 -5.25 5.31
C LYS A 110 5.69 -5.66 6.73
N GLU A 111 4.43 -5.45 7.08
CA GLU A 111 3.92 -5.65 8.46
C GLU A 111 3.00 -6.86 8.62
N SER A 112 2.34 -7.28 7.55
CA SER A 112 1.28 -8.29 7.61
C SER A 112 1.39 -9.29 6.48
N ALA A 113 0.78 -10.45 6.66
CA ALA A 113 0.41 -11.34 5.58
C ALA A 113 -1.11 -11.39 5.44
N GLY A 114 -1.60 -11.88 4.30
CA GLY A 114 -3.03 -11.97 4.09
C GLY A 114 -3.41 -12.97 3.02
N LEU A 115 -4.72 -13.16 2.94
CA LEU A 115 -5.37 -13.94 1.90
C LEU A 115 -6.58 -13.16 1.40
N SER A 116 -6.81 -13.18 0.09
CA SER A 116 -8.04 -12.69 -0.52
C SER A 116 -8.67 -13.78 -1.37
N ALA A 117 -10.00 -13.89 -1.34
CA ALA A 117 -10.74 -14.78 -2.22
C ALA A 117 -11.97 -14.07 -2.77
N LYS A 118 -12.36 -14.42 -4.01
CA LYS A 118 -13.57 -13.94 -4.68
C LYS A 118 -14.24 -15.09 -5.39
N PHE A 119 -15.54 -15.27 -5.19
CA PHE A 119 -16.31 -16.39 -5.73
C PHE A 119 -17.80 -16.09 -5.81
N ALA A 120 -18.55 -16.88 -6.59
CA ALA A 120 -20.01 -16.79 -6.66
C ALA A 120 -20.63 -17.26 -5.34
N ALA A 121 -21.72 -16.61 -4.89
CA ALA A 121 -22.40 -16.92 -3.63
C ALA A 121 -22.82 -18.39 -3.51
N LYS A 122 -23.20 -19.03 -4.61
CA LYS A 122 -23.55 -20.47 -4.67
C LYS A 122 -22.41 -21.41 -4.28
N ASP A 123 -21.18 -21.00 -4.43
CA ASP A 123 -19.96 -21.79 -4.18
C ASP A 123 -19.35 -21.50 -2.81
N ALA A 124 -20.04 -20.73 -1.95
CA ALA A 124 -19.52 -20.25 -0.66
C ALA A 124 -19.07 -21.38 0.27
N ASP A 125 -19.80 -22.49 0.33
CA ASP A 125 -19.45 -23.63 1.19
C ASP A 125 -18.09 -24.23 0.79
N LYS A 126 -17.90 -24.43 -0.48
CA LYS A 126 -16.69 -25.01 -1.05
C LYS A 126 -15.50 -24.09 -0.86
N VAL A 127 -15.63 -22.82 -1.28
CA VAL A 127 -14.50 -21.89 -1.26
C VAL A 127 -14.10 -21.48 0.16
N LEU A 128 -15.05 -21.29 1.08
CA LEU A 128 -14.74 -21.02 2.49
C LEU A 128 -14.03 -22.20 3.16
N SER A 129 -14.36 -23.44 2.78
CA SER A 129 -13.63 -24.64 3.22
C SER A 129 -12.19 -24.65 2.68
N ILE A 130 -11.99 -24.28 1.42
CA ILE A 130 -10.65 -24.11 0.83
C ILE A 130 -9.88 -23.00 1.54
N VAL A 131 -10.48 -21.84 1.79
CA VAL A 131 -9.87 -20.74 2.56
C VAL A 131 -9.39 -21.21 3.93
N ARG A 132 -10.25 -21.97 4.64
CA ARG A 132 -9.90 -22.56 5.92
C ARG A 132 -8.71 -23.52 5.78
N ASP A 133 -8.71 -24.42 4.81
CA ASP A 133 -7.65 -25.41 4.62
C ASP A 133 -6.31 -24.77 4.27
N VAL A 134 -6.31 -23.75 3.40
CA VAL A 134 -5.11 -22.96 3.04
C VAL A 134 -4.54 -22.25 4.27
N LEU A 135 -5.39 -21.71 5.15
CA LEU A 135 -4.94 -20.98 6.34
C LEU A 135 -4.51 -21.90 7.49
N ILE A 136 -5.17 -23.05 7.68
CA ILE A 136 -5.02 -23.87 8.91
C ILE A 136 -4.27 -25.18 8.66
N SER A 137 -4.31 -25.69 7.43
CA SER A 137 -3.83 -27.04 7.12
C SER A 137 -2.95 -27.10 5.86
N PRO A 138 -2.07 -26.10 5.58
CA PRO A 138 -1.15 -26.19 4.46
C PRO A 138 -0.15 -27.32 4.69
N VAL A 139 0.31 -27.96 3.60
CA VAL A 139 1.29 -29.05 3.71
C VAL A 139 2.72 -28.63 3.40
N PHE A 140 2.91 -27.47 2.77
CA PHE A 140 4.22 -26.93 2.38
C PHE A 140 5.02 -27.97 1.57
N ASP A 141 4.46 -28.40 0.43
CA ASP A 141 5.11 -29.37 -0.43
C ASP A 141 6.51 -28.91 -0.83
N ALA A 142 7.54 -29.73 -0.54
CA ALA A 142 8.94 -29.35 -0.71
C ALA A 142 9.32 -29.15 -2.18
N ARG A 143 8.68 -29.87 -3.11
CA ARG A 143 8.93 -29.75 -4.55
C ARG A 143 8.34 -28.44 -5.09
N GLU A 144 7.11 -28.11 -4.70
CA GLU A 144 6.47 -26.86 -5.10
C GLU A 144 7.18 -25.66 -4.47
N PHE A 145 7.62 -25.80 -3.21
CA PHE A 145 8.43 -24.79 -2.54
C PHE A 145 9.74 -24.51 -3.28
N GLU A 146 10.48 -25.55 -3.68
CA GLU A 146 11.74 -25.36 -4.39
C GLU A 146 11.53 -24.70 -5.76
N LYS A 147 10.49 -25.07 -6.51
CA LYS A 147 10.12 -24.41 -7.77
C LYS A 147 9.83 -22.92 -7.53
N GLU A 148 9.09 -22.58 -6.49
CA GLU A 148 8.75 -21.18 -6.17
C GLU A 148 9.98 -20.39 -5.74
N LYS A 149 10.85 -20.98 -4.92
CA LYS A 149 12.13 -20.36 -4.55
C LYS A 149 12.98 -20.03 -5.77
N GLN A 150 13.09 -20.95 -6.74
CA GLN A 150 13.81 -20.69 -7.99
C GLN A 150 13.16 -19.58 -8.82
N ARG A 151 11.83 -19.53 -8.92
CA ARG A 151 11.11 -18.42 -9.57
C ARG A 151 11.40 -17.07 -8.88
N THR A 152 11.39 -17.07 -7.55
CA THR A 152 11.70 -15.87 -6.75
C THR A 152 13.13 -15.39 -7.01
N LEU A 153 14.11 -16.30 -7.04
CA LEU A 153 15.51 -15.96 -7.34
C LEU A 153 15.66 -15.35 -8.75
N VAL A 154 15.04 -15.95 -9.75
CA VAL A 154 15.03 -15.40 -11.11
C VAL A 154 14.33 -14.03 -11.14
N GLY A 155 13.21 -13.87 -10.43
CA GLY A 155 12.49 -12.59 -10.33
C GLY A 155 13.33 -11.49 -9.68
N LEU A 156 14.10 -11.82 -8.64
CA LEU A 156 15.00 -10.87 -7.97
C LEU A 156 16.16 -10.43 -8.89
N GLU A 157 16.71 -11.34 -9.69
CA GLU A 157 17.72 -10.98 -10.72
C GLU A 157 17.11 -10.09 -11.81
N GLN A 158 15.94 -10.46 -12.33
CA GLN A 158 15.24 -9.67 -13.34
C GLN A 158 14.83 -8.28 -12.85
N ALA A 159 14.50 -8.14 -11.58
CA ALA A 159 14.14 -6.83 -10.99
C ALA A 159 15.30 -5.83 -11.10
N LYS A 160 16.57 -6.29 -11.07
CA LYS A 160 17.76 -5.46 -11.22
C LYS A 160 17.90 -4.85 -12.62
N GLU A 161 17.22 -5.41 -13.62
CA GLU A 161 17.20 -4.84 -14.99
C GLU A 161 16.40 -3.53 -15.06
N SER A 162 15.48 -3.30 -14.14
CA SER A 162 14.69 -2.07 -14.06
C SER A 162 14.99 -1.26 -12.80
N PRO A 163 15.60 -0.08 -12.90
CA PRO A 163 15.83 0.82 -11.78
C PRO A 163 14.57 1.07 -10.94
N ARG A 164 13.41 1.15 -11.60
CA ARG A 164 12.10 1.40 -10.95
C ARG A 164 11.61 0.23 -10.10
N SER A 165 12.07 -0.99 -10.40
CA SER A 165 11.66 -2.20 -9.66
C SER A 165 12.41 -2.39 -8.35
N VAL A 166 13.55 -1.73 -8.16
CA VAL A 166 14.44 -1.92 -7.01
C VAL A 166 14.58 -0.70 -6.10
N ILE A 167 14.26 0.51 -6.61
CA ILE A 167 14.53 1.76 -5.89
C ILE A 167 13.80 1.86 -4.55
N ASP A 168 12.61 1.27 -4.42
CA ASP A 168 11.84 1.25 -3.16
C ASP A 168 12.59 0.50 -2.05
N ASP A 169 13.24 -0.62 -2.38
CA ASP A 169 14.02 -1.41 -1.42
C ASP A 169 15.28 -0.64 -0.99
N TYR A 170 15.95 0.04 -1.92
CA TYR A 170 17.07 0.91 -1.60
C TYR A 170 16.65 2.08 -0.72
N TYR A 171 15.52 2.71 -1.03
CA TYR A 171 15.00 3.83 -0.24
C TYR A 171 14.58 3.40 1.17
N SER A 172 13.85 2.30 1.28
CA SER A 172 13.48 1.73 2.58
C SER A 172 14.70 1.28 3.39
N GLY A 173 15.68 0.65 2.72
CA GLY A 173 16.94 0.21 3.33
C GLY A 173 17.76 1.37 3.90
N MET A 174 17.83 2.50 3.19
CA MET A 174 18.51 3.71 3.61
C MET A 174 17.75 4.40 4.76
N LEU A 175 16.45 4.65 4.58
CA LEU A 175 15.65 5.45 5.50
C LEU A 175 15.42 4.75 6.84
N TYR A 176 15.33 3.42 6.82
CA TYR A 176 15.08 2.60 8.00
C TYR A 176 16.31 1.77 8.41
N ALA A 177 17.52 2.24 8.11
CA ALA A 177 18.75 1.50 8.48
C ALA A 177 18.75 1.10 9.96
N GLY A 178 19.00 -0.19 10.23
CA GLY A 178 18.97 -0.76 11.58
C GLY A 178 17.58 -1.01 12.19
N HIS A 179 16.50 -0.69 11.48
CA HIS A 179 15.13 -0.96 11.89
C HIS A 179 14.49 -2.04 11.00
N VAL A 180 13.55 -2.84 11.55
CA VAL A 180 12.88 -3.94 10.82
C VAL A 180 12.09 -3.48 9.57
N TYR A 181 11.75 -2.21 9.47
CA TYR A 181 11.15 -1.64 8.26
C TYR A 181 12.13 -1.54 7.07
N SER A 182 13.44 -1.74 7.28
CA SER A 182 14.41 -1.88 6.19
C SER A 182 14.33 -3.23 5.48
N ASN A 183 13.69 -4.24 6.08
CA ASN A 183 13.61 -5.58 5.51
C ASN A 183 12.92 -5.56 4.14
N PRO A 184 13.56 -6.01 3.06
CA PRO A 184 12.92 -6.13 1.75
C PRO A 184 11.90 -7.27 1.77
N VAL A 185 10.66 -6.98 1.38
CA VAL A 185 9.56 -7.97 1.40
C VAL A 185 9.82 -9.15 0.48
N SER A 186 10.35 -8.88 -0.71
CA SER A 186 10.71 -9.91 -1.69
C SER A 186 11.97 -10.70 -1.31
N GLY A 187 12.68 -10.26 -0.27
CA GLY A 187 13.95 -10.86 0.13
C GLY A 187 15.14 -10.39 -0.71
N ARG A 188 16.22 -11.13 -0.58
CA ARG A 188 17.49 -10.95 -1.31
C ARG A 188 17.95 -12.28 -1.87
N ILE A 189 18.72 -12.27 -2.94
CA ILE A 189 19.24 -13.49 -3.55
C ILE A 189 20.02 -14.32 -2.52
N SER A 190 20.88 -13.69 -1.73
CA SER A 190 21.68 -14.33 -0.69
C SER A 190 20.87 -14.94 0.46
N THR A 191 19.69 -14.41 0.75
CA THR A 191 18.82 -14.91 1.82
C THR A 191 17.81 -15.93 1.30
N VAL A 192 17.10 -15.61 0.21
CA VAL A 192 16.10 -16.47 -0.43
C VAL A 192 16.70 -17.83 -0.82
N GLY A 193 17.92 -17.82 -1.39
CA GLY A 193 18.61 -19.07 -1.78
C GLY A 193 18.86 -20.03 -0.61
N LYS A 194 18.91 -19.52 0.63
CA LYS A 194 19.18 -20.32 1.85
C LYS A 194 17.91 -20.73 2.60
N ILE A 195 16.76 -20.10 2.31
CA ILE A 195 15.50 -20.43 3.00
C ILE A 195 15.08 -21.86 2.64
N THR A 196 14.70 -22.61 3.65
CA THR A 196 14.24 -23.99 3.55
C THR A 196 12.73 -24.11 3.82
N VAL A 197 12.15 -25.23 3.44
CA VAL A 197 10.74 -25.51 3.77
C VAL A 197 10.52 -25.62 5.28
N GLU A 198 11.53 -26.02 6.03
CA GLU A 198 11.51 -26.08 7.49
C GLU A 198 11.47 -24.68 8.11
N ASP A 199 12.16 -23.68 7.53
CA ASP A 199 12.07 -22.29 7.94
C ASP A 199 10.67 -21.75 7.70
N VAL A 200 10.07 -22.05 6.55
CA VAL A 200 8.67 -21.70 6.23
C VAL A 200 7.70 -22.30 7.25
N LYS A 201 7.84 -23.59 7.60
CA LYS A 201 7.02 -24.24 8.62
C LYS A 201 7.15 -23.60 10.00
N LYS A 202 8.38 -23.24 10.42
CA LYS A 202 8.64 -22.54 11.69
C LYS A 202 7.99 -21.17 11.68
N PHE A 203 8.15 -20.39 10.61
CA PHE A 203 7.55 -19.07 10.46
C PHE A 203 6.01 -19.16 10.51
N TYR A 204 5.42 -20.07 9.75
CA TYR A 204 3.99 -20.33 9.77
C TYR A 204 3.49 -20.65 11.18
N ASN A 205 4.11 -21.59 11.88
CA ASN A 205 3.73 -21.98 13.23
C ASN A 205 3.86 -20.82 14.25
N SER A 206 4.73 -19.86 13.99
CA SER A 206 4.96 -18.71 14.87
C SER A 206 4.00 -17.55 14.64
N PHE A 207 3.49 -17.37 13.40
CA PHE A 207 2.80 -16.13 13.03
C PHE A 207 1.40 -16.34 12.40
N TYR A 208 1.06 -17.55 11.90
CA TYR A 208 -0.25 -17.82 11.29
C TYR A 208 -1.23 -18.39 12.33
N MET A 209 -1.76 -17.50 13.16
CA MET A 209 -2.67 -17.86 14.24
C MET A 209 -3.85 -16.87 14.32
N PRO A 210 -5.01 -17.30 14.91
CA PRO A 210 -6.24 -16.52 14.88
C PRO A 210 -6.20 -15.28 15.77
N ASN A 211 -5.46 -15.32 16.87
CA ASN A 211 -5.37 -14.18 17.77
C ASN A 211 -4.41 -13.12 17.19
N GLY A 212 -4.91 -11.92 16.97
CA GLY A 212 -4.23 -10.85 16.24
C GLY A 212 -4.52 -10.87 14.73
N ALA A 213 -5.38 -11.78 14.25
CA ALA A 213 -5.86 -11.87 12.88
C ALA A 213 -7.30 -11.37 12.75
N ALA A 214 -7.66 -10.94 11.54
CA ALA A 214 -9.04 -10.65 11.19
C ALA A 214 -9.40 -11.27 9.84
N ILE A 215 -10.67 -11.65 9.71
CA ILE A 215 -11.32 -12.05 8.48
C ILE A 215 -12.55 -11.17 8.22
N ALA A 216 -12.64 -10.62 7.01
CA ALA A 216 -13.81 -9.91 6.55
C ALA A 216 -14.46 -10.67 5.39
N VAL A 217 -15.77 -10.84 5.44
CA VAL A 217 -16.58 -11.43 4.38
C VAL A 217 -17.63 -10.41 3.96
N VAL A 218 -17.61 -10.04 2.68
CA VAL A 218 -18.52 -9.04 2.10
C VAL A 218 -19.16 -9.61 0.85
N GLY A 219 -20.48 -9.50 0.73
CA GLY A 219 -21.20 -9.95 -0.46
C GLY A 219 -22.58 -10.53 -0.20
N ASP A 220 -23.04 -11.37 -1.12
CA ASP A 220 -24.37 -11.93 -1.12
C ASP A 220 -24.47 -13.19 -0.24
N PHE A 221 -24.93 -13.01 0.98
CA PHE A 221 -25.16 -14.09 1.96
C PHE A 221 -26.11 -13.64 3.07
N ASN A 222 -26.69 -14.61 3.78
CA ASN A 222 -27.39 -14.36 5.03
C ASN A 222 -26.38 -14.23 6.19
N PRO A 223 -26.37 -13.13 6.96
CA PRO A 223 -25.36 -12.90 8.03
C PRO A 223 -25.38 -13.98 9.12
N LYS A 224 -26.57 -14.46 9.52
CA LYS A 224 -26.70 -15.48 10.56
C LYS A 224 -26.07 -16.81 10.13
N ASP A 225 -26.33 -17.21 8.89
CA ASP A 225 -25.79 -18.46 8.33
C ASP A 225 -24.29 -18.36 8.12
N MET A 226 -23.82 -17.23 7.60
CA MET A 226 -22.39 -16.96 7.41
C MET A 226 -21.64 -16.97 8.75
N LYS A 227 -22.21 -16.35 9.78
CA LYS A 227 -21.65 -16.36 11.13
C LYS A 227 -21.50 -17.77 11.69
N ALA A 228 -22.55 -18.60 11.57
CA ALA A 228 -22.51 -19.99 12.00
C ALA A 228 -21.43 -20.78 11.23
N LYS A 229 -21.35 -20.59 9.91
CA LYS A 229 -20.37 -21.24 9.04
C LYS A 229 -18.95 -20.87 9.40
N LEU A 230 -18.62 -19.58 9.50
CA LEU A 230 -17.27 -19.12 9.88
C LEU A 230 -16.89 -19.58 11.29
N THR A 231 -17.85 -19.58 12.21
CA THR A 231 -17.63 -20.11 13.56
C THR A 231 -17.26 -21.60 13.50
N SER A 232 -17.99 -22.40 12.73
CA SER A 232 -17.70 -23.84 12.55
C SER A 232 -16.33 -24.07 11.90
N LEU A 233 -15.99 -23.31 10.85
CA LEU A 233 -14.74 -23.48 10.09
C LEU A 233 -13.48 -23.07 10.87
N PHE A 234 -13.57 -22.01 11.69
CA PHE A 234 -12.39 -21.38 12.27
C PHE A 234 -12.26 -21.52 13.79
N SER A 235 -13.26 -22.05 14.53
CA SER A 235 -13.18 -22.18 16.00
C SER A 235 -12.05 -23.11 16.48
N ASN A 236 -11.67 -24.09 15.67
CA ASN A 236 -10.57 -25.03 15.97
C ASN A 236 -9.18 -24.54 15.54
N TRP A 237 -9.06 -23.34 14.97
CA TRP A 237 -7.78 -22.75 14.68
C TRP A 237 -7.06 -22.45 16.00
N ALA A 238 -5.93 -23.12 16.22
CA ALA A 238 -5.22 -23.05 17.49
C ALA A 238 -4.66 -21.64 17.77
N LYS A 239 -4.88 -21.16 19.01
CA LYS A 239 -4.24 -19.93 19.49
C LYS A 239 -2.74 -20.15 19.67
N GLY A 240 -1.95 -19.08 19.45
CA GLY A 240 -0.54 -19.03 19.79
C GLY A 240 -0.21 -17.84 20.70
N ALA A 241 1.07 -17.65 20.98
CA ALA A 241 1.54 -16.42 21.61
C ALA A 241 1.36 -15.25 20.63
N ALA A 242 0.77 -14.14 21.08
CA ALA A 242 0.68 -12.96 20.22
C ALA A 242 2.10 -12.51 19.83
N PRO A 243 2.37 -12.27 18.53
CA PRO A 243 3.67 -11.77 18.11
C PRO A 243 4.00 -10.45 18.81
N SER A 244 5.25 -10.32 19.27
CA SER A 244 5.73 -9.04 19.80
C SER A 244 5.74 -7.98 18.70
N ASP A 245 5.41 -6.74 19.02
CA ASP A 245 5.51 -5.62 18.07
C ASP A 245 6.99 -5.22 17.91
N VAL A 246 7.70 -5.95 17.05
CA VAL A 246 9.13 -5.72 16.76
C VAL A 246 9.39 -4.38 16.07
N ALA A 247 8.36 -3.79 15.48
CA ALA A 247 8.43 -2.49 14.81
C ALA A 247 8.13 -1.30 15.73
N ASN A 248 7.85 -1.53 17.02
CA ASN A 248 7.59 -0.46 18.00
C ASN A 248 8.87 0.26 18.49
N LYS A 249 10.04 -0.11 17.97
CA LYS A 249 11.27 0.65 18.21
C LYS A 249 11.19 1.98 17.45
N PRO A 250 11.71 3.07 18.03
CA PRO A 250 11.79 4.35 17.31
C PRO A 250 12.63 4.22 16.05
N VAL A 251 12.11 4.76 14.93
CA VAL A 251 12.92 4.95 13.73
C VAL A 251 13.86 6.12 13.96
N THR A 252 15.14 5.91 13.71
CA THR A 252 16.14 6.99 13.79
C THR A 252 16.00 7.88 12.56
N ASN A 253 15.73 9.18 12.76
CA ASN A 253 15.68 10.13 11.66
C ASN A 253 17.11 10.37 11.12
N PRO A 254 17.30 10.38 9.79
CA PRO A 254 18.59 10.70 9.20
C PRO A 254 19.11 12.08 9.61
N ILE A 255 20.41 12.17 9.87
CA ILE A 255 21.10 13.44 10.18
C ILE A 255 21.81 13.92 8.90
N GLY A 256 21.44 15.10 8.43
CA GLY A 256 21.97 15.68 7.20
C GLY A 256 21.37 15.08 5.94
N ALA A 257 21.61 15.70 4.81
CA ALA A 257 21.23 15.21 3.51
C ALA A 257 22.23 14.13 3.05
N GLN A 258 21.70 12.97 2.65
CA GLN A 258 22.50 11.85 2.17
C GLN A 258 21.99 11.41 0.80
N VAL A 259 22.89 10.90 -0.02
CA VAL A 259 22.59 10.36 -1.35
C VAL A 259 23.08 8.92 -1.44
N LEU A 260 22.18 8.00 -1.67
CA LEU A 260 22.51 6.64 -2.08
C LEU A 260 22.52 6.58 -3.60
N LEU A 261 23.70 6.42 -4.19
CA LEU A 261 23.88 6.23 -5.62
C LEU A 261 24.04 4.74 -5.92
N VAL A 262 23.05 4.17 -6.60
CA VAL A 262 23.06 2.77 -7.04
C VAL A 262 23.52 2.73 -8.49
N ASN A 263 24.71 2.20 -8.72
CA ASN A 263 25.29 2.13 -10.05
C ASN A 263 24.68 0.99 -10.88
N LYS A 264 24.16 1.32 -12.06
CA LYS A 264 23.81 0.41 -13.15
C LYS A 264 24.53 0.88 -14.41
N ASP A 265 25.59 0.17 -14.80
CA ASP A 265 26.55 0.57 -15.84
C ASP A 265 25.91 0.83 -17.21
N ASP A 266 24.87 0.10 -17.55
CA ASP A 266 24.15 0.15 -18.82
C ASP A 266 22.89 1.05 -18.77
N ALA A 267 22.66 1.75 -17.66
CA ALA A 267 21.50 2.64 -17.52
C ALA A 267 21.57 3.81 -18.51
N ARG A 268 20.46 4.08 -19.20
CA ARG A 268 20.27 5.21 -20.10
C ARG A 268 19.42 6.31 -19.48
N GLU A 269 18.81 6.03 -18.33
CA GLU A 269 18.01 6.94 -17.54
C GLU A 269 18.46 6.88 -16.07
N THR A 270 18.17 7.94 -15.34
CA THR A 270 18.30 8.00 -13.90
C THR A 270 16.91 7.96 -13.29
N THR A 271 16.64 6.96 -12.46
CA THR A 271 15.46 6.92 -11.59
C THR A 271 15.86 7.46 -10.23
N PHE A 272 15.09 8.37 -9.65
CA PHE A 272 15.43 8.90 -8.34
C PHE A 272 14.23 9.15 -7.44
N TYR A 273 14.49 9.03 -6.13
CA TYR A 273 13.61 9.43 -5.05
C TYR A 273 14.25 10.55 -4.23
N ILE A 274 13.41 11.52 -3.82
CA ILE A 274 13.76 12.60 -2.91
C ILE A 274 12.74 12.58 -1.79
N GLY A 275 13.15 12.46 -0.54
CA GLY A 275 12.16 12.45 0.54
C GLY A 275 12.75 12.29 1.93
N GLY A 276 12.03 11.59 2.80
CA GLY A 276 12.39 11.42 4.19
C GLY A 276 11.32 10.69 5.00
N PRO A 277 11.36 10.79 6.34
CA PRO A 277 10.32 10.26 7.20
C PRO A 277 8.95 10.85 6.84
N GLY A 278 7.94 10.00 6.82
CA GLY A 278 6.54 10.37 6.62
C GLY A 278 5.72 10.20 7.90
N ILE A 279 4.43 9.92 7.75
CA ILE A 279 3.49 9.77 8.85
C ILE A 279 3.08 8.30 9.03
N LYS A 280 2.73 7.92 10.26
CA LYS A 280 2.08 6.63 10.53
C LYS A 280 0.60 6.68 10.11
N ARG A 281 0.00 5.51 9.84
CA ARG A 281 -1.40 5.43 9.37
C ARG A 281 -2.42 6.00 10.35
N SER A 282 -2.16 5.90 11.65
CA SER A 282 -3.01 6.44 12.71
C SER A 282 -2.80 7.93 13.00
N ASN A 283 -2.04 8.66 12.15
CA ASN A 283 -1.84 10.09 12.35
C ASN A 283 -3.18 10.84 12.19
N PRO A 284 -3.59 11.71 13.14
CA PRO A 284 -4.84 12.45 13.06
C PRO A 284 -4.90 13.40 11.85
N ASP A 285 -3.76 13.87 11.38
CA ASP A 285 -3.65 14.78 10.23
C ASP A 285 -3.55 14.03 8.88
N TYR A 286 -3.79 12.70 8.86
CA TYR A 286 -3.66 11.85 7.67
C TYR A 286 -4.42 12.40 6.45
N VAL A 287 -5.68 12.80 6.64
CA VAL A 287 -6.54 13.33 5.56
C VAL A 287 -6.00 14.66 5.01
N ALA A 288 -5.53 15.54 5.89
CA ALA A 288 -4.92 16.81 5.49
C ALA A 288 -3.63 16.59 4.68
N VAL A 289 -2.78 15.67 5.12
CA VAL A 289 -1.57 15.27 4.38
C VAL A 289 -1.92 14.72 3.00
N GLU A 290 -2.98 13.89 2.88
CA GLU A 290 -3.45 13.35 1.59
C GLU A 290 -3.89 14.46 0.64
N VAL A 291 -4.65 15.46 1.12
CA VAL A 291 -5.08 16.59 0.30
C VAL A 291 -3.89 17.41 -0.19
N ILE A 292 -2.95 17.74 0.69
CA ILE A 292 -1.76 18.52 0.34
C ILE A 292 -0.86 17.73 -0.63
N ASN A 293 -0.66 16.46 -0.38
CA ASN A 293 0.11 15.62 -1.28
C ASN A 293 -0.52 15.51 -2.68
N THR A 294 -1.87 15.55 -2.76
CA THR A 294 -2.58 15.59 -4.04
C THR A 294 -2.22 16.81 -4.88
N ILE A 295 -1.97 17.96 -4.24
CA ILE A 295 -1.50 19.18 -4.90
C ILE A 295 -0.06 19.00 -5.39
N LEU A 296 0.82 18.48 -4.53
CA LEU A 296 2.24 18.36 -4.82
C LEU A 296 2.53 17.35 -5.94
N GLY A 297 2.04 16.11 -5.81
CA GLY A 297 2.36 15.03 -6.73
C GLY A 297 1.36 13.87 -6.78
N GLY A 298 0.23 13.96 -6.06
CA GLY A 298 -0.71 12.85 -5.91
C GLY A 298 -1.74 12.70 -7.03
N ARG A 299 -1.80 13.64 -7.99
CA ARG A 299 -2.70 13.58 -9.15
C ARG A 299 -1.96 13.92 -10.45
N PHE A 300 -2.60 13.66 -11.59
CA PHE A 300 -2.01 13.93 -12.90
C PHE A 300 -1.73 15.43 -13.12
N THR A 301 -2.63 16.31 -12.68
CA THR A 301 -2.49 17.77 -12.72
C THR A 301 -1.87 18.33 -11.42
N SER A 302 -0.87 17.65 -10.89
CA SER A 302 -0.13 18.08 -9.71
C SER A 302 1.05 18.97 -10.10
N TRP A 303 1.52 19.78 -9.16
CA TRP A 303 2.62 20.70 -9.41
C TRP A 303 3.88 20.02 -9.95
N LEU A 304 4.26 18.86 -9.40
CA LEU A 304 5.42 18.10 -9.88
C LEU A 304 5.22 17.63 -11.33
N ASN A 305 4.06 17.10 -11.65
CA ASN A 305 3.81 16.57 -12.99
C ASN A 305 3.67 17.71 -14.01
N ASP A 306 2.99 18.80 -13.66
CA ASP A 306 2.86 19.97 -14.53
C ASP A 306 4.24 20.58 -14.86
N GLU A 307 5.11 20.77 -13.85
CA GLU A 307 6.42 21.38 -14.09
C GLU A 307 7.39 20.43 -14.80
N LEU A 308 7.55 19.19 -14.33
CA LEU A 308 8.58 18.30 -14.86
C LEU A 308 8.18 17.63 -16.18
N ARG A 309 6.87 17.37 -16.37
CA ARG A 309 6.38 16.72 -17.59
C ARG A 309 5.87 17.72 -18.62
N VAL A 310 4.90 18.56 -18.21
CA VAL A 310 4.17 19.41 -19.18
C VAL A 310 5.00 20.62 -19.58
N ASN A 311 5.54 21.37 -18.61
CA ASN A 311 6.21 22.63 -18.87
C ASN A 311 7.65 22.45 -19.36
N THR A 312 8.38 21.46 -18.83
CA THR A 312 9.82 21.28 -19.13
C THR A 312 10.16 20.05 -19.95
N GLY A 313 9.25 19.05 -20.02
CA GLY A 313 9.51 17.81 -20.77
C GLY A 313 10.66 16.96 -20.22
N LEU A 314 11.06 17.18 -18.95
CA LEU A 314 12.19 16.46 -18.32
C LEU A 314 11.88 15.01 -18.01
N THR A 315 10.60 14.65 -17.86
CA THR A 315 10.16 13.29 -17.54
C THR A 315 8.79 12.98 -18.15
N TYR A 316 8.44 11.70 -18.18
CA TYR A 316 7.07 11.25 -18.51
C TYR A 316 6.09 11.37 -17.33
N GLY A 317 6.58 11.60 -16.11
CA GLY A 317 5.74 11.80 -14.95
C GLY A 317 6.55 11.90 -13.67
N ALA A 318 6.13 12.80 -12.80
CA ALA A 318 6.67 12.98 -11.46
C ALA A 318 5.53 12.92 -10.44
N ARG A 319 5.76 12.25 -9.34
CA ARG A 319 4.74 12.04 -8.28
C ARG A 319 5.34 12.28 -6.91
N SER A 320 4.48 12.53 -5.94
CA SER A 320 4.82 12.41 -4.53
C SER A 320 3.84 11.47 -3.84
N ASN A 321 4.33 10.77 -2.82
CA ASN A 321 3.55 9.81 -2.07
C ASN A 321 3.96 9.78 -0.60
N PHE A 322 2.97 9.58 0.28
CA PHE A 322 3.17 9.13 1.64
C PHE A 322 2.81 7.64 1.72
N SER A 323 3.73 6.83 2.23
CA SER A 323 3.50 5.40 2.47
C SER A 323 3.46 5.15 3.97
N PRO A 324 2.26 5.28 4.59
CA PRO A 324 2.12 5.12 6.03
C PRO A 324 2.14 3.65 6.43
N LEU A 325 2.85 3.36 7.51
CA LEU A 325 2.88 2.09 8.21
C LEU A 325 2.20 2.24 9.58
N LYS A 326 2.15 1.18 10.38
CA LYS A 326 1.55 1.20 11.71
C LYS A 326 2.31 2.10 12.67
N ASN A 327 3.64 2.03 12.68
CA ASN A 327 4.49 2.76 13.62
C ASN A 327 5.35 3.85 12.98
N ALA A 328 5.43 3.91 11.64
CA ALA A 328 6.21 4.91 10.89
C ALA A 328 5.55 5.20 9.53
N GLY A 329 6.27 5.84 8.64
CA GLY A 329 5.93 6.03 7.25
C GLY A 329 7.04 6.73 6.49
N THR A 330 6.94 6.75 5.17
CA THR A 330 7.85 7.50 4.29
C THR A 330 7.10 8.58 3.54
N PHE A 331 7.82 9.64 3.20
CA PHE A 331 7.46 10.60 2.16
C PHE A 331 8.49 10.52 1.05
N GLN A 332 8.04 10.52 -0.20
CA GLN A 332 8.94 10.52 -1.35
C GLN A 332 8.37 11.27 -2.54
N ILE A 333 9.22 11.99 -3.25
CA ILE A 333 9.03 12.44 -4.63
C ILE A 333 9.72 11.39 -5.50
N SER A 334 9.05 10.90 -6.53
CA SER A 334 9.54 9.85 -7.42
C SER A 334 9.43 10.26 -8.88
N THR A 335 10.50 10.07 -9.64
CA THR A 335 10.52 10.26 -11.08
C THR A 335 11.71 9.55 -11.73
N PHE A 336 11.78 9.59 -13.04
CA PHE A 336 12.91 9.14 -13.85
C PHE A 336 13.10 10.09 -15.03
N THR A 337 14.32 10.17 -15.53
CA THR A 337 14.67 11.08 -16.62
C THR A 337 15.85 10.52 -17.44
N ALA A 338 16.04 10.96 -18.66
CA ALA A 338 17.25 10.65 -19.40
C ALA A 338 18.49 11.11 -18.60
N THR A 339 19.57 10.30 -18.56
CA THR A 339 20.75 10.54 -17.73
C THR A 339 21.28 11.98 -17.84
N LYS A 340 21.33 12.53 -19.06
CA LYS A 340 21.77 13.91 -19.32
C LYS A 340 20.90 15.00 -18.66
N ASN A 341 19.67 14.70 -18.31
CA ASN A 341 18.72 15.65 -17.72
C ASN A 341 18.61 15.49 -16.19
N THR A 342 19.39 14.60 -15.58
CA THR A 342 19.27 14.24 -14.15
C THR A 342 19.33 15.45 -13.24
N GLU A 343 20.32 16.33 -13.42
CA GLU A 343 20.47 17.54 -12.59
C GLU A 343 19.28 18.48 -12.76
N ALA A 344 18.89 18.80 -13.99
CA ALA A 344 17.77 19.69 -14.28
C ALA A 344 16.44 19.14 -13.69
N ALA A 345 16.22 17.82 -13.74
CA ALA A 345 15.03 17.21 -13.19
C ALA A 345 15.02 17.23 -11.66
N MET A 346 16.16 16.98 -11.01
CA MET A 346 16.28 17.05 -9.55
C MET A 346 16.11 18.48 -9.04
N ASP A 347 16.78 19.47 -9.66
CA ASP A 347 16.66 20.87 -9.30
C ASP A 347 15.23 21.38 -9.47
N LYS A 348 14.56 20.99 -10.57
CA LYS A 348 13.16 21.35 -10.80
C LYS A 348 12.23 20.69 -9.77
N ALA A 349 12.45 19.43 -9.43
CA ALA A 349 11.66 18.75 -8.39
C ALA A 349 11.83 19.45 -7.02
N LEU A 350 13.05 19.84 -6.66
CA LEU A 350 13.34 20.59 -5.43
C LEU A 350 12.76 22.01 -5.46
N GLU A 351 12.78 22.69 -6.60
CA GLU A 351 12.15 24.01 -6.78
C GLU A 351 10.64 23.93 -6.50
N VAL A 352 9.96 22.94 -7.13
CA VAL A 352 8.53 22.71 -6.93
C VAL A 352 8.22 22.36 -5.47
N TYR A 353 9.03 21.49 -4.88
CA TYR A 353 8.89 21.10 -3.48
C TYR A 353 9.09 22.30 -2.54
N ASN A 354 10.10 23.11 -2.78
CA ASN A 354 10.36 24.31 -1.98
C ASN A 354 9.22 25.36 -2.10
N ARG A 355 8.55 25.44 -3.25
CA ARG A 355 7.36 26.28 -3.43
C ARG A 355 6.27 25.96 -2.39
N LEU A 356 6.09 24.68 -2.03
CA LEU A 356 5.13 24.26 -1.01
C LEU A 356 5.42 24.93 0.35
N HIS A 357 6.70 25.07 0.70
CA HIS A 357 7.14 25.68 1.96
C HIS A 357 7.19 27.21 1.94
N THR A 358 7.44 27.83 0.80
CA THR A 358 7.74 29.27 0.69
C THR A 358 6.52 30.08 0.25
N LYS A 359 5.75 29.58 -0.73
CA LYS A 359 4.58 30.29 -1.27
C LYS A 359 3.28 29.83 -0.63
N GLY A 360 3.27 28.60 -0.04
CA GLY A 360 2.07 27.97 0.49
C GLY A 360 1.09 27.56 -0.61
N ILE A 361 -0.16 27.33 -0.22
CA ILE A 361 -1.25 26.85 -1.07
C ILE A 361 -2.36 27.91 -1.05
N ASP A 362 -2.71 28.42 -2.23
CA ASP A 362 -3.83 29.36 -2.37
C ASP A 362 -5.19 28.62 -2.27
N GLU A 363 -6.25 29.39 -1.97
CA GLU A 363 -7.60 28.83 -1.77
C GLU A 363 -8.16 28.12 -3.01
N ALA A 364 -7.87 28.58 -4.21
CA ALA A 364 -8.35 27.96 -5.44
C ALA A 364 -7.70 26.60 -5.65
N THR A 365 -6.38 26.52 -5.46
CA THR A 365 -5.61 25.27 -5.51
C THR A 365 -6.07 24.28 -4.45
N LEU A 366 -6.27 24.75 -3.21
CA LEU A 366 -6.76 23.94 -2.10
C LEU A 366 -8.16 23.39 -2.38
N THR A 367 -9.07 24.25 -2.84
CA THR A 367 -10.45 23.86 -3.21
C THR A 367 -10.46 22.80 -4.31
N SER A 368 -9.64 22.98 -5.34
CA SER A 368 -9.48 22.00 -6.42
C SER A 368 -9.02 20.63 -5.90
N ALA A 369 -8.04 20.61 -4.99
CA ALA A 369 -7.53 19.35 -4.40
C ALA A 369 -8.57 18.69 -3.50
N LYS A 370 -9.27 19.47 -2.66
CA LYS A 370 -10.38 18.97 -1.81
C LYS A 370 -11.47 18.32 -2.64
N ASN A 371 -11.88 18.95 -3.73
CA ASN A 371 -12.90 18.40 -4.63
C ASN A 371 -12.42 17.11 -5.30
N TYR A 372 -11.16 17.06 -5.74
CA TYR A 372 -10.55 15.86 -6.31
C TYR A 372 -10.54 14.70 -5.30
N VAL A 373 -10.03 14.93 -4.08
CA VAL A 373 -9.93 13.91 -3.03
C VAL A 373 -11.31 13.40 -2.63
N LYS A 374 -12.30 14.29 -2.46
CA LYS A 374 -13.69 13.90 -2.18
C LYS A 374 -14.31 13.08 -3.31
N GLY A 375 -14.07 13.48 -4.57
CA GLY A 375 -14.57 12.75 -5.74
C GLY A 375 -13.95 11.36 -5.91
N GLN A 376 -12.69 11.19 -5.52
CA GLN A 376 -12.00 9.91 -5.57
C GLN A 376 -12.30 9.00 -4.37
N PHE A 377 -12.96 9.49 -3.33
CA PHE A 377 -13.17 8.72 -2.11
C PHE A 377 -14.21 7.60 -2.26
N PRO A 378 -15.45 7.84 -2.76
CA PRO A 378 -16.45 6.77 -2.91
C PRO A 378 -15.98 5.62 -3.80
N PRO A 379 -15.33 5.83 -4.98
CA PRO A 379 -14.84 4.75 -5.82
C PRO A 379 -13.84 3.81 -5.15
N ARG A 380 -13.19 4.23 -4.07
CA ARG A 380 -12.28 3.36 -3.29
C ARG A 380 -13.00 2.25 -2.54
N TYR A 381 -14.31 2.36 -2.36
CA TYR A 381 -15.14 1.48 -1.54
C TYR A 381 -16.42 1.04 -2.26
N GLU A 382 -16.36 0.95 -3.57
CA GLU A 382 -17.50 0.63 -4.43
C GLU A 382 -17.75 -0.88 -4.53
N THR A 383 -16.68 -1.68 -4.55
CA THR A 383 -16.81 -3.14 -4.72
C THR A 383 -16.74 -3.86 -3.38
N SER A 384 -17.41 -5.03 -3.30
CA SER A 384 -17.37 -5.89 -2.10
C SER A 384 -15.94 -6.30 -1.71
N GLY A 385 -15.03 -6.47 -2.70
CA GLY A 385 -13.62 -6.76 -2.44
C GLY A 385 -12.87 -5.60 -1.79
N GLN A 386 -13.13 -4.34 -2.23
CA GLN A 386 -12.56 -3.15 -1.60
C GLN A 386 -13.09 -2.96 -0.18
N LEU A 387 -14.38 -3.23 0.05
CA LEU A 387 -14.98 -3.16 1.39
C LEU A 387 -14.42 -4.25 2.31
N ALA A 388 -14.22 -5.49 1.82
CA ALA A 388 -13.59 -6.54 2.60
C ALA A 388 -12.15 -6.15 3.01
N SER A 389 -11.38 -5.58 2.08
CA SER A 389 -10.04 -5.05 2.36
C SER A 389 -10.07 -3.88 3.37
N LEU A 390 -11.03 -2.97 3.25
CA LEU A 390 -11.20 -1.86 4.19
C LEU A 390 -11.44 -2.37 5.62
N LEU A 391 -12.35 -3.34 5.81
CA LEU A 391 -12.67 -3.87 7.13
C LEU A 391 -11.46 -4.52 7.81
N THR A 392 -10.63 -5.24 7.04
CA THR A 392 -9.37 -5.78 7.57
C THR A 392 -8.33 -4.70 7.85
N GLN A 393 -8.27 -3.61 7.06
CA GLN A 393 -7.42 -2.45 7.34
C GLN A 393 -7.88 -1.68 8.58
N MET A 394 -9.19 -1.54 8.81
CA MET A 394 -9.73 -0.94 10.04
C MET A 394 -9.24 -1.71 11.27
N PHE A 395 -9.28 -3.04 11.21
CA PHE A 395 -8.71 -3.89 12.27
C PHE A 395 -7.20 -3.66 12.43
N TRP A 396 -6.47 -3.69 11.34
CA TRP A 396 -5.00 -3.65 11.36
C TRP A 396 -4.43 -2.34 11.89
N TYR A 397 -4.99 -1.23 11.43
CA TYR A 397 -4.52 0.11 11.79
C TYR A 397 -5.26 0.74 12.98
N GLY A 398 -6.32 0.09 13.47
CA GLY A 398 -7.04 0.53 14.67
C GLY A 398 -7.92 1.75 14.47
N PHE A 399 -8.43 1.99 13.26
CA PHE A 399 -9.46 3.00 13.02
C PHE A 399 -10.84 2.33 12.80
N ASP A 400 -11.91 3.09 12.91
CA ASP A 400 -13.29 2.63 12.80
C ASP A 400 -14.06 3.34 11.67
N GLU A 401 -15.35 3.06 11.57
CA GLU A 401 -16.23 3.68 10.58
C GLU A 401 -16.31 5.21 10.69
N SER A 402 -15.98 5.79 11.83
CA SER A 402 -16.00 7.26 12.00
C SER A 402 -14.99 7.94 11.08
N PHE A 403 -13.83 7.33 10.87
CA PHE A 403 -12.84 7.82 9.91
C PHE A 403 -13.41 7.88 8.49
N ILE A 404 -14.13 6.83 8.08
CA ILE A 404 -14.72 6.74 6.73
C ILE A 404 -15.91 7.72 6.61
N ASN A 405 -16.81 7.69 7.60
CA ASN A 405 -18.04 8.47 7.58
C ASN A 405 -17.82 9.98 7.70
N ASN A 406 -16.70 10.40 8.31
CA ASN A 406 -16.34 11.80 8.47
C ASN A 406 -15.28 12.28 7.46
N PHE A 407 -14.79 11.42 6.59
CA PHE A 407 -13.68 11.74 5.68
C PHE A 407 -13.94 13.01 4.86
N GLN A 408 -15.08 13.10 4.19
CA GLN A 408 -15.44 14.27 3.38
C GLN A 408 -15.55 15.55 4.21
N LYS A 409 -16.13 15.45 5.41
CA LYS A 409 -16.20 16.58 6.36
C LYS A 409 -14.79 17.03 6.77
N THR A 410 -13.91 16.09 7.11
CA THR A 410 -12.51 16.39 7.47
C THR A 410 -11.76 17.06 6.31
N VAL A 411 -12.00 16.65 5.06
CA VAL A 411 -11.46 17.33 3.88
C VAL A 411 -11.98 18.77 3.79
N ASP A 412 -13.29 18.99 4.04
CA ASP A 412 -13.90 20.32 3.93
C ASP A 412 -13.40 21.29 5.03
N GLU A 413 -13.07 20.79 6.20
CA GLU A 413 -12.55 21.58 7.33
C GLU A 413 -11.09 22.05 7.14
N LEU A 414 -10.35 21.53 6.15
CA LEU A 414 -8.98 21.96 5.89
C LEU A 414 -8.95 23.38 5.30
N THR A 415 -8.34 24.31 6.01
CA THR A 415 -8.09 25.70 5.58
C THR A 415 -6.68 25.87 5.05
N ALA A 416 -6.38 26.97 4.32
CA ALA A 416 -5.04 27.29 3.84
C ALA A 416 -4.04 27.46 5.00
N ASP A 417 -4.46 28.10 6.11
CA ASP A 417 -3.61 28.23 7.30
C ASP A 417 -3.28 26.87 7.91
N LYS A 418 -4.28 26.01 8.05
CA LYS A 418 -4.06 24.65 8.55
C LYS A 418 -3.17 23.85 7.60
N ALA A 419 -3.33 23.99 6.29
CA ALA A 419 -2.46 23.35 5.31
C ALA A 419 -1.00 23.80 5.47
N LYS A 420 -0.74 25.08 5.75
CA LYS A 420 0.60 25.59 6.01
C LYS A 420 1.23 24.96 7.26
N GLU A 421 0.46 24.79 8.34
CA GLU A 421 0.93 24.10 9.56
C GLU A 421 1.27 22.62 9.25
N ILE A 422 0.41 21.94 8.51
CA ILE A 422 0.60 20.53 8.10
C ILE A 422 1.85 20.37 7.25
N VAL A 423 2.09 21.28 6.30
CA VAL A 423 3.31 21.30 5.48
C VAL A 423 4.55 21.45 6.37
N ALA A 424 4.55 22.43 7.28
CA ALA A 424 5.68 22.66 8.17
C ALA A 424 5.98 21.46 9.09
N LYS A 425 4.94 20.70 9.47
CA LYS A 425 5.04 19.59 10.42
C LYS A 425 5.42 18.26 9.77
N TYR A 426 4.91 17.95 8.57
CA TYR A 426 4.98 16.60 8.01
C TYR A 426 5.71 16.49 6.67
N PHE A 427 5.96 17.60 5.97
CA PHE A 427 6.74 17.59 4.75
C PHE A 427 8.19 17.98 5.08
N PRO A 428 9.16 17.05 5.03
CA PRO A 428 10.52 17.30 5.51
C PRO A 428 11.18 18.40 4.68
N LYS A 429 11.51 19.54 5.32
CA LYS A 429 12.18 20.65 4.65
C LYS A 429 13.70 20.48 4.60
N ASN A 430 14.27 19.91 5.65
CA ASN A 430 15.70 19.71 5.82
C ASN A 430 16.01 18.21 5.87
N ASN A 431 17.30 17.87 5.71
CA ASN A 431 17.78 16.48 5.79
C ASN A 431 17.09 15.55 4.80
N LEU A 432 16.75 16.05 3.59
CA LEU A 432 16.20 15.21 2.54
C LEU A 432 17.17 14.07 2.21
N GLN A 433 16.59 12.91 1.96
CA GLN A 433 17.31 11.71 1.59
C GLN A 433 17.09 11.45 0.11
N PHE A 434 18.14 11.12 -0.60
CA PHE A 434 18.14 10.93 -2.04
C PHE A 434 18.56 9.51 -2.36
N VAL A 435 17.81 8.83 -3.19
CA VAL A 435 18.23 7.57 -3.81
C VAL A 435 18.22 7.77 -5.32
N MET A 436 19.31 7.43 -5.97
CA MET A 436 19.48 7.53 -7.41
C MET A 436 19.94 6.19 -7.95
N VAL A 437 19.23 5.66 -8.94
CA VAL A 437 19.65 4.46 -9.68
C VAL A 437 19.93 4.86 -11.12
N GLY A 438 21.19 4.71 -11.55
CA GLY A 438 21.63 5.16 -12.87
C GLY A 438 23.11 4.85 -13.11
N LYS A 439 23.67 5.35 -14.21
CA LYS A 439 25.09 5.18 -14.53
C LYS A 439 25.95 6.11 -13.69
N ALA A 440 26.59 5.56 -12.65
CA ALA A 440 27.31 6.35 -11.63
C ALA A 440 28.43 7.23 -12.26
N GLU A 441 29.10 6.76 -13.29
CA GLU A 441 30.13 7.55 -14.00
C GLU A 441 29.61 8.90 -14.48
N GLU A 442 28.36 8.95 -14.95
CA GLU A 442 27.73 10.15 -15.48
C GLU A 442 27.07 11.03 -14.39
N VAL A 443 26.53 10.43 -13.31
CA VAL A 443 25.70 11.15 -12.34
C VAL A 443 26.36 11.38 -10.97
N ARG A 444 27.54 10.80 -10.69
CA ARG A 444 28.22 10.93 -9.37
C ARG A 444 28.49 12.39 -8.98
N LYS A 445 28.95 13.21 -9.92
CA LYS A 445 29.20 14.64 -9.67
C LYS A 445 27.91 15.41 -9.39
N ILE A 446 26.80 15.00 -10.04
CA ILE A 446 25.46 15.56 -9.82
C ILE A 446 24.99 15.15 -8.42
N ALA A 447 25.08 13.87 -8.08
CA ALA A 447 24.70 13.33 -6.78
C ALA A 447 25.37 14.08 -5.61
N ALA A 448 26.68 14.40 -5.74
CA ALA A 448 27.46 15.12 -4.72
C ALA A 448 26.94 16.54 -4.41
N LYS A 449 26.10 17.12 -5.26
CA LYS A 449 25.50 18.46 -5.01
C LYS A 449 24.38 18.41 -3.96
N TYR A 450 23.76 17.25 -3.76
CA TYR A 450 22.57 17.11 -2.92
C TYR A 450 22.85 16.53 -1.53
N GLY A 451 24.05 15.99 -1.30
CA GLY A 451 24.43 15.47 0.02
C GLY A 451 25.66 14.58 -0.01
N LYS A 452 25.96 13.96 1.14
CA LYS A 452 27.02 12.96 1.26
C LYS A 452 26.66 11.72 0.45
N VAL A 453 27.50 11.36 -0.53
CA VAL A 453 27.24 10.21 -1.42
C VAL A 453 27.80 8.93 -0.82
N THR A 454 26.95 7.90 -0.79
CA THR A 454 27.33 6.50 -0.64
C THR A 454 26.99 5.77 -1.93
N GLU A 455 27.97 5.10 -2.56
CA GLU A 455 27.80 4.40 -3.82
C GLU A 455 27.77 2.89 -3.61
N VAL A 456 26.83 2.20 -4.25
CA VAL A 456 26.70 0.74 -4.28
C VAL A 456 26.42 0.26 -5.70
N GLN A 457 26.66 -1.02 -5.96
CA GLN A 457 26.38 -1.61 -7.27
C GLN A 457 24.99 -2.27 -7.23
N ILE A 458 24.19 -2.13 -8.29
CA ILE A 458 22.89 -2.78 -8.40
C ILE A 458 23.03 -4.32 -8.38
N LYS A 459 24.19 -4.83 -8.80
CA LYS A 459 24.52 -6.24 -8.76
C LYS A 459 24.71 -6.78 -7.35
N ASP A 460 25.09 -5.91 -6.41
CA ASP A 460 25.25 -6.29 -5.01
C ASP A 460 23.90 -6.64 -4.39
N ASP A 461 23.93 -7.46 -3.35
CA ASP A 461 22.73 -7.98 -2.72
C ASP A 461 22.16 -7.03 -1.65
N GLY A 462 22.13 -5.72 -1.97
CA GLY A 462 21.43 -4.66 -1.22
C GLY A 462 22.28 -3.80 -0.29
N VAL A 463 21.60 -2.89 0.42
CA VAL A 463 22.12 -1.69 1.08
C VAL A 463 22.65 -1.91 2.51
N VAL A 464 22.47 -3.08 3.13
CA VAL A 464 22.57 -3.30 4.60
C VAL A 464 23.91 -2.93 5.23
N LYS A 465 24.96 -2.76 4.46
CA LYS A 465 26.29 -2.39 4.99
C LYS A 465 26.71 -0.95 4.67
N ALA A 466 25.86 -0.19 3.99
CA ALA A 466 26.22 1.15 3.50
C ALA A 466 25.87 2.28 4.49
N PHE A 467 24.99 2.02 5.48
CA PHE A 467 24.51 3.00 6.48
C PHE A 467 24.59 2.48 7.90
#